data_2ed24bb9d1a8151d5d4a840071ae2684
#
_entry.id   2ed24bb9d1a8151d5d4a840071ae2684
#
_cell.length_a   1.000
_cell.length_b   1.000
_cell.length_c   1.000
_cell.angle_alpha   90.00
_cell.angle_beta   90.00
_cell.angle_gamma   90.00
#
_symmetry.space_group_name_H-M   'P 1'
#
loop_
_entity.id
_entity.type
_entity.pdbx_description
1 polymer ?
#
loop_
_entity_poly.entity_id
_entity_poly.type
_entity_poly.pdbx_seq_one_letter_code
_entity_poly.pdbx_strand_id
1 'polypeptide(L)'
;GWVAKVGSANEKPGITGISHLFEHMLFKGSPRIGVKKAKLDDSIRGELDEIRNQMIEKERGYREQVRLGYGEAVTDSALQDDEMKALKKEFDALIEKQRENLVKDEFDQVYTAAGASGMNAFTNQDMTVYFIRVPKNKLEMWMWMESERLSQPVFREFYSERDVVFEERRMRTESTPTGAQDEVFNSMFWRGHPYGWPVVGWPSDISAITREQAASYF
;
A
#
# COMPACT_ATOMS: atom_id res chain seq x y z
N GLY A 1 -7.92 21.03 1.70
CA GLY A 1 -7.16 19.95 1.10
C GLY A 1 -5.80 20.41 0.61
N TRP A 2 -4.98 19.47 0.19
CA TRP A 2 -3.66 19.70 -0.40
C TRP A 2 -3.42 18.74 -1.56
N VAL A 3 -2.44 19.06 -2.39
CA VAL A 3 -2.10 18.33 -3.60
C VAL A 3 -0.61 18.02 -3.57
N ALA A 4 -0.27 16.74 -3.67
CA ALA A 4 1.07 16.30 -4.00
C ALA A 4 1.21 16.22 -5.53
N LYS A 5 2.24 16.84 -6.10
CA LYS A 5 2.55 16.75 -7.54
C LYS A 5 3.30 15.45 -7.83
N VAL A 6 2.74 14.35 -7.38
CA VAL A 6 3.27 12.99 -7.53
C VAL A 6 2.10 12.07 -7.83
N GLY A 7 2.22 11.29 -8.88
CA GLY A 7 1.25 10.30 -9.32
C GLY A 7 1.93 9.15 -10.06
N SER A 8 1.17 8.32 -10.75
CA SER A 8 1.73 7.13 -11.39
C SER A 8 2.80 7.44 -12.45
N ALA A 9 2.82 8.64 -13.02
CA ALA A 9 3.88 9.04 -13.96
C ALA A 9 5.28 9.20 -13.32
N ASN A 10 5.33 9.33 -11.99
CA ASN A 10 6.59 9.44 -11.26
C ASN A 10 7.16 8.08 -10.84
N GLU A 11 6.43 7.00 -11.09
CA GLU A 11 6.80 5.63 -10.75
C GLU A 11 7.83 5.05 -11.72
N LYS A 12 8.39 3.90 -11.36
CA LYS A 12 9.29 3.11 -12.19
C LYS A 12 8.69 1.73 -12.43
N PRO A 13 8.98 1.07 -13.57
CA PRO A 13 8.71 -0.37 -13.72
C PRO A 13 9.29 -1.16 -12.54
N GLY A 14 8.51 -2.08 -12.00
CA GLY A 14 8.83 -2.86 -10.80
C GLY A 14 8.25 -2.32 -9.49
N ILE A 15 7.73 -1.08 -9.50
CA ILE A 15 7.04 -0.45 -8.36
C ILE A 15 5.81 0.34 -8.80
N THR A 16 5.20 -0.02 -9.94
CA THR A 16 3.99 0.67 -10.40
C THR A 16 2.83 0.43 -9.43
N GLY A 17 2.01 1.47 -9.21
CA GLY A 17 0.94 1.48 -8.21
C GLY A 17 1.37 1.97 -6.83
N ILE A 18 2.66 2.30 -6.63
CA ILE A 18 3.17 2.75 -5.34
C ILE A 18 2.56 4.10 -4.92
N SER A 19 2.26 5.00 -5.85
CA SER A 19 1.60 6.29 -5.57
C SER A 19 0.18 6.09 -5.03
N HIS A 20 -0.56 5.15 -5.61
CA HIS A 20 -1.91 4.81 -5.18
C HIS A 20 -1.89 4.05 -3.83
N LEU A 21 -0.97 3.11 -3.66
CA LEU A 21 -0.76 2.46 -2.36
C LEU A 21 -0.39 3.50 -1.28
N PHE A 22 0.42 4.50 -1.64
CA PHE A 22 0.79 5.58 -0.74
C PHE A 22 -0.42 6.43 -0.33
N GLU A 23 -1.35 6.67 -1.26
CA GLU A 23 -2.63 7.33 -0.96
C GLU A 23 -3.35 6.60 0.18
N HIS A 24 -3.49 5.27 0.12
CA HIS A 24 -4.09 4.45 1.17
C HIS A 24 -3.33 4.55 2.49
N MET A 25 -2.00 4.50 2.43
CA MET A 25 -1.16 4.51 3.63
C MET A 25 -1.28 5.80 4.43
N LEU A 26 -1.51 6.94 3.80
CA LEU A 26 -1.66 8.21 4.51
C LEU A 26 -2.97 8.32 5.33
N PHE A 27 -3.92 7.41 5.17
CA PHE A 27 -5.10 7.29 6.05
C PHE A 27 -4.84 6.45 7.30
N LYS A 28 -3.70 5.76 7.40
CA LYS A 28 -3.37 4.88 8.54
C LYS A 28 -2.89 5.63 9.79
N GLY A 29 -2.96 6.95 9.78
CA GLY A 29 -2.65 7.79 10.92
C GLY A 29 -1.22 8.33 10.94
N SER A 30 -0.71 8.59 12.13
CA SER A 30 0.62 9.11 12.40
C SER A 30 1.29 8.28 13.52
N PRO A 31 2.52 8.57 13.92
CA PRO A 31 3.13 7.89 15.07
C PRO A 31 2.30 7.99 16.37
N ARG A 32 1.44 9.01 16.47
CA ARG A 32 0.62 9.27 17.66
C ARG A 32 -0.85 8.86 17.51
N ILE A 33 -1.33 8.72 16.27
CA ILE A 33 -2.73 8.45 15.95
C ILE A 33 -2.81 7.09 15.25
N GLY A 34 -3.76 6.25 15.66
CA GLY A 34 -4.01 4.93 15.07
C GLY A 34 -3.47 3.76 15.87
N VAL A 35 -2.85 3.99 17.04
CA VAL A 35 -2.27 2.92 17.87
C VAL A 35 -2.42 3.15 19.36
N LYS A 36 -2.58 2.05 20.10
CA LYS A 36 -2.58 2.05 21.58
C LYS A 36 -1.17 2.26 22.15
N LYS A 37 -0.15 1.64 21.53
CA LYS A 37 1.25 1.66 21.99
C LYS A 37 2.19 1.84 20.80
N ALA A 38 2.70 3.06 20.59
CA ALA A 38 3.55 3.40 19.45
C ALA A 38 4.87 2.59 19.39
N LYS A 39 5.55 2.39 20.52
CA LYS A 39 6.79 1.58 20.57
C LYS A 39 6.57 0.12 20.20
N LEU A 40 5.43 -0.44 20.57
CA LEU A 40 5.08 -1.82 20.19
C LEU A 40 4.80 -1.92 18.68
N ASP A 41 4.11 -0.94 18.11
CA ASP A 41 3.86 -0.87 16.68
C ASP A 41 5.17 -0.80 15.89
N ASP A 42 6.12 0.01 16.34
CA ASP A 42 7.43 0.16 15.71
C ASP A 42 8.23 -1.15 15.71
N SER A 43 8.24 -1.87 16.85
CA SER A 43 8.87 -3.21 16.96
C SER A 43 8.22 -4.19 15.98
N ILE A 44 6.89 -4.30 15.98
CA ILE A 44 6.17 -5.24 15.11
C ILE A 44 6.45 -4.94 13.64
N ARG A 45 6.49 -3.67 13.23
CA ARG A 45 6.81 -3.30 11.84
C ARG A 45 8.23 -3.72 11.45
N GLY A 46 9.20 -3.57 12.34
CA GLY A 46 10.56 -4.06 12.12
C GLY A 46 10.63 -5.58 11.96
N GLU A 47 9.95 -6.32 12.83
CA GLU A 47 9.87 -7.79 12.78
C GLU A 47 9.19 -8.28 11.49
N LEU A 48 8.09 -7.62 11.06
CA LEU A 48 7.42 -7.91 9.80
C LEU A 48 8.32 -7.70 8.57
N ASP A 49 9.11 -6.62 8.55
CA ASP A 49 10.05 -6.37 7.46
C ASP A 49 11.14 -7.44 7.39
N GLU A 50 11.69 -7.83 8.54
CA GLU A 50 12.73 -8.86 8.59
C GLU A 50 12.22 -10.20 8.06
N ILE A 51 11.05 -10.65 8.51
CA ILE A 51 10.43 -11.89 8.02
C ILE A 51 10.11 -11.77 6.52
N ARG A 52 9.57 -10.63 6.09
CA ARG A 52 9.25 -10.42 4.66
C ARG A 52 10.51 -10.48 3.79
N ASN A 53 11.61 -9.92 4.23
CA ASN A 53 12.88 -10.00 3.52
C ASN A 53 13.37 -11.44 3.38
N GLN A 54 13.26 -12.26 4.45
CA GLN A 54 13.59 -13.67 4.39
C GLN A 54 12.67 -14.42 3.40
N MET A 55 11.37 -14.13 3.39
CA MET A 55 10.43 -14.70 2.43
C MET A 55 10.80 -14.33 0.98
N ILE A 56 11.18 -13.07 0.72
CA ILE A 56 11.59 -12.58 -0.61
C ILE A 56 12.83 -13.34 -1.11
N GLU A 57 13.82 -13.61 -0.26
CA GLU A 57 14.99 -14.39 -0.65
C GLU A 57 14.61 -15.81 -1.07
N LYS A 58 13.71 -16.46 -0.34
CA LYS A 58 13.18 -17.78 -0.73
C LYS A 58 12.37 -17.71 -2.03
N GLU A 59 11.52 -16.71 -2.19
CA GLU A 59 10.74 -16.51 -3.41
C GLU A 59 11.63 -16.35 -4.66
N ARG A 60 12.84 -15.81 -4.52
CA ARG A 60 13.83 -15.78 -5.61
C ARG A 60 14.22 -17.19 -6.07
N GLY A 61 14.45 -18.08 -5.13
CA GLY A 61 14.72 -19.49 -5.43
C GLY A 61 13.54 -20.19 -6.11
N TYR A 62 12.31 -19.91 -5.66
CA TYR A 62 11.10 -20.48 -6.28
C TYR A 62 10.86 -19.94 -7.69
N ARG A 63 11.15 -18.67 -7.96
CA ARG A 63 11.10 -18.11 -9.34
C ARG A 63 12.01 -18.85 -10.30
N GLU A 64 13.20 -19.24 -9.86
CA GLU A 64 14.10 -20.05 -10.66
C GLU A 64 13.50 -21.44 -10.94
N GLN A 65 12.90 -22.08 -9.95
CA GLN A 65 12.23 -23.39 -10.11
C GLN A 65 11.04 -23.30 -11.06
N VAL A 66 10.20 -22.25 -10.97
CA VAL A 66 9.09 -21.99 -11.90
C VAL A 66 9.63 -21.81 -13.33
N ARG A 67 10.72 -21.05 -13.48
CA ARG A 67 11.38 -20.86 -14.78
C ARG A 67 11.88 -22.16 -15.40
N LEU A 68 12.29 -23.12 -14.56
CA LEU A 68 12.73 -24.45 -14.98
C LEU A 68 11.59 -25.45 -15.18
N GLY A 69 10.32 -25.04 -14.94
CA GLY A 69 9.14 -25.87 -15.14
C GLY A 69 8.77 -26.77 -13.97
N TYR A 70 9.32 -26.55 -12.77
CA TYR A 70 9.01 -27.33 -11.57
C TYR A 70 7.76 -26.88 -10.82
N GLY A 71 7.05 -25.83 -11.28
CA GLY A 71 5.81 -25.33 -10.72
C GLY A 71 5.17 -24.28 -11.63
N GLU A 72 3.90 -23.97 -11.38
CA GLU A 72 3.14 -22.99 -12.20
C GLU A 72 3.33 -21.54 -11.72
N ALA A 73 3.51 -21.35 -10.41
CA ALA A 73 3.67 -20.02 -9.79
C ALA A 73 4.58 -20.09 -8.55
N VAL A 74 5.18 -18.97 -8.19
CA VAL A 74 6.00 -18.81 -6.97
C VAL A 74 5.19 -19.08 -5.69
N THR A 75 3.88 -18.87 -5.77
CA THR A 75 2.93 -19.14 -4.67
C THR A 75 2.47 -20.59 -4.59
N ASP A 76 2.90 -21.44 -5.52
CA ASP A 76 2.55 -22.85 -5.52
C ASP A 76 3.00 -23.52 -4.22
N SER A 77 2.05 -24.11 -3.51
CA SER A 77 2.29 -24.77 -2.23
C SER A 77 3.24 -25.97 -2.35
N ALA A 78 3.32 -26.57 -3.53
CA ALA A 78 4.24 -27.68 -3.82
C ALA A 78 5.71 -27.25 -3.82
N LEU A 79 6.01 -25.98 -4.13
CA LEU A 79 7.35 -25.41 -4.10
C LEU A 79 7.77 -24.92 -2.72
N GLN A 80 6.81 -24.68 -1.83
CA GLN A 80 7.07 -24.08 -0.52
C GLN A 80 7.57 -25.11 0.47
N ASP A 81 8.80 -24.93 0.89
CA ASP A 81 9.42 -25.73 1.95
C ASP A 81 8.82 -25.42 3.34
N ASP A 82 9.18 -26.24 4.35
CA ASP A 82 8.64 -26.08 5.69
C ASP A 82 9.11 -24.77 6.36
N GLU A 83 10.26 -24.26 5.95
CA GLU A 83 10.78 -22.97 6.44
C GLU A 83 9.93 -21.79 5.92
N MET A 84 9.53 -21.79 4.64
CA MET A 84 8.61 -20.80 4.10
C MET A 84 7.25 -20.84 4.80
N LYS A 85 6.74 -22.04 5.08
CA LYS A 85 5.49 -22.20 5.83
C LYS A 85 5.59 -21.65 7.26
N ALA A 86 6.74 -21.87 7.91
CA ALA A 86 7.00 -21.31 9.25
C ALA A 86 7.07 -19.79 9.22
N LEU A 87 7.80 -19.19 8.26
CA LEU A 87 7.87 -17.74 8.08
C LEU A 87 6.49 -17.12 7.82
N LYS A 88 5.66 -17.73 6.99
CA LYS A 88 4.28 -17.28 6.76
C LYS A 88 3.46 -17.29 8.04
N LYS A 89 3.53 -18.38 8.81
CA LYS A 89 2.79 -18.49 10.08
C LYS A 89 3.22 -17.42 11.08
N GLU A 90 4.51 -17.15 11.16
CA GLU A 90 5.05 -16.10 12.03
C GLU A 90 4.63 -14.70 11.55
N PHE A 91 4.68 -14.45 10.24
CA PHE A 91 4.22 -13.22 9.63
C PHE A 91 2.74 -12.96 9.94
N ASP A 92 1.88 -13.96 9.75
CA ASP A 92 0.45 -13.84 10.03
C ASP A 92 0.18 -13.58 11.52
N ALA A 93 0.94 -14.22 12.42
CA ALA A 93 0.83 -13.98 13.86
C ALA A 93 1.22 -12.53 14.24
N LEU A 94 2.24 -11.96 13.59
CA LEU A 94 2.62 -10.55 13.79
C LEU A 94 1.57 -9.59 13.24
N ILE A 95 0.94 -9.88 12.11
CA ILE A 95 -0.19 -9.11 11.59
C ILE A 95 -1.34 -9.07 12.61
N GLU A 96 -1.70 -10.21 13.20
CA GLU A 96 -2.75 -10.24 14.22
C GLU A 96 -2.34 -9.43 15.47
N LYS A 97 -1.10 -9.58 15.94
CA LYS A 97 -0.57 -8.79 17.06
C LYS A 97 -0.57 -7.27 16.75
N GLN A 98 -0.29 -6.89 15.50
CA GLN A 98 -0.41 -5.50 15.06
C GLN A 98 -1.86 -5.03 15.13
N ARG A 99 -2.82 -5.82 14.62
CA ARG A 99 -4.25 -5.51 14.65
C ARG A 99 -4.76 -5.28 16.07
N GLU A 100 -4.33 -6.06 17.04
CA GLU A 100 -4.68 -5.87 18.46
C GLU A 100 -4.19 -4.54 19.03
N ASN A 101 -3.06 -4.01 18.51
CA ASN A 101 -2.49 -2.74 18.94
C ASN A 101 -3.09 -1.52 18.21
N LEU A 102 -3.85 -1.72 17.14
CA LEU A 102 -4.47 -0.63 16.38
C LEU A 102 -5.64 0.01 17.14
N VAL A 103 -5.83 1.29 16.88
CA VAL A 103 -7.09 2.01 17.07
C VAL A 103 -7.66 2.25 15.68
N LYS A 104 -8.60 1.37 15.30
CA LYS A 104 -9.15 1.36 13.95
C LYS A 104 -9.77 2.72 13.60
N ASP A 105 -9.42 3.22 12.41
CA ASP A 105 -9.98 4.45 11.84
C ASP A 105 -9.88 5.69 12.75
N GLU A 106 -8.92 5.71 13.71
CA GLU A 106 -8.79 6.81 14.68
C GLU A 106 -8.60 8.16 13.99
N PHE A 107 -7.89 8.19 12.86
CA PHE A 107 -7.68 9.40 12.07
C PHE A 107 -9.00 9.98 11.57
N ASP A 108 -9.89 9.15 11.05
CA ASP A 108 -11.24 9.54 10.63
C ASP A 108 -12.13 9.90 11.84
N GLN A 109 -12.04 9.12 12.93
CA GLN A 109 -12.81 9.38 14.15
C GLN A 109 -12.51 10.76 14.74
N VAL A 110 -11.23 11.18 14.77
CA VAL A 110 -10.84 12.51 15.27
C VAL A 110 -11.47 13.61 14.41
N TYR A 111 -11.45 13.47 13.10
CA TYR A 111 -12.08 14.43 12.19
C TYR A 111 -13.60 14.45 12.34
N THR A 112 -14.23 13.30 12.36
CA THR A 112 -15.69 13.17 12.49
C THR A 112 -16.18 13.74 13.82
N ALA A 113 -15.49 13.46 14.95
CA ALA A 113 -15.80 14.03 16.26
C ALA A 113 -15.67 15.57 16.29
N ALA A 114 -14.80 16.12 15.44
CA ALA A 114 -14.65 17.57 15.29
C ALA A 114 -15.70 18.20 14.36
N GLY A 115 -16.61 17.43 13.78
CA GLY A 115 -17.65 17.88 12.85
C GLY A 115 -17.18 17.98 11.39
N ALA A 116 -16.07 17.35 11.05
CA ALA A 116 -15.62 17.24 9.67
C ALA A 116 -16.42 16.21 8.87
N SER A 117 -16.39 16.31 7.55
CA SER A 117 -17.09 15.39 6.64
C SER A 117 -16.45 15.32 5.26
N GLY A 118 -16.72 14.24 4.54
CA GLY A 118 -16.28 14.06 3.16
C GLY A 118 -14.77 13.99 3.02
N MET A 119 -14.07 13.35 3.97
CA MET A 119 -12.66 13.01 3.85
C MET A 119 -12.49 12.01 2.70
N ASN A 120 -11.62 12.35 1.76
CA ASN A 120 -11.33 11.48 0.63
C ASN A 120 -9.99 11.86 0.00
N ALA A 121 -9.51 11.00 -0.90
CA ALA A 121 -8.35 11.25 -1.74
C ALA A 121 -8.55 10.63 -3.12
N PHE A 122 -7.70 10.98 -4.06
CA PHE A 122 -7.54 10.28 -5.33
C PHE A 122 -6.13 10.47 -5.87
N THR A 123 -5.67 9.48 -6.60
CA THR A 123 -4.41 9.48 -7.35
C THR A 123 -4.72 9.38 -8.85
N ASN A 124 -4.02 10.19 -9.64
CA ASN A 124 -3.97 10.04 -11.09
C ASN A 124 -2.50 9.96 -11.57
N GLN A 125 -2.27 10.18 -12.86
CA GLN A 125 -0.93 10.10 -13.43
C GLN A 125 0.03 11.16 -12.87
N ASP A 126 -0.45 12.36 -12.56
CA ASP A 126 0.39 13.53 -12.28
C ASP A 126 0.32 14.00 -10.83
N MET A 127 -0.71 13.61 -10.09
CA MET A 127 -0.92 14.11 -8.73
C MET A 127 -1.73 13.15 -7.86
N THR A 128 -1.54 13.32 -6.55
CA THR A 128 -2.39 12.75 -5.50
C THR A 128 -3.01 13.89 -4.70
N VAL A 129 -4.32 13.85 -4.52
CA VAL A 129 -5.11 14.91 -3.87
C VAL A 129 -5.78 14.37 -2.64
N TYR A 130 -5.70 15.13 -1.53
CA TYR A 130 -6.39 14.82 -0.28
C TYR A 130 -7.29 15.98 0.11
N PHE A 131 -8.52 15.72 0.45
CA PHE A 131 -9.48 16.76 0.78
C PHE A 131 -10.47 16.33 1.86
N ILE A 132 -10.93 17.31 2.61
CA ILE A 132 -11.92 17.15 3.68
C ILE A 132 -12.62 18.49 3.90
N ARG A 133 -13.85 18.46 4.35
CA ARG A 133 -14.58 19.64 4.81
C ARG A 133 -14.49 19.71 6.33
N VAL A 134 -13.94 20.79 6.85
CA VAL A 134 -13.83 21.03 8.29
C VAL A 134 -14.58 22.30 8.67
N PRO A 135 -15.19 22.37 9.87
CA PRO A 135 -15.71 23.65 10.39
C PRO A 135 -14.60 24.70 10.46
N LYS A 136 -14.93 25.97 10.17
CA LYS A 136 -13.93 27.04 10.13
C LYS A 136 -13.11 27.23 11.40
N ASN A 137 -13.69 26.92 12.54
CA ASN A 137 -13.03 26.95 13.85
C ASN A 137 -12.16 25.72 14.15
N LYS A 138 -12.02 24.79 13.20
CA LYS A 138 -11.19 23.58 13.27
C LYS A 138 -10.02 23.60 12.28
N LEU A 139 -9.75 24.74 11.66
CA LEU A 139 -8.66 24.87 10.69
C LEU A 139 -7.29 24.55 11.29
N GLU A 140 -7.03 24.99 12.52
CA GLU A 140 -5.77 24.73 13.22
C GLU A 140 -5.59 23.21 13.49
N MET A 141 -6.66 22.52 13.91
CA MET A 141 -6.67 21.06 14.06
C MET A 141 -6.35 20.37 12.74
N TRP A 142 -6.99 20.82 11.64
CA TRP A 142 -6.73 20.27 10.31
C TRP A 142 -5.25 20.45 9.92
N MET A 143 -4.68 21.64 10.11
CA MET A 143 -3.27 21.91 9.83
C MET A 143 -2.34 20.99 10.62
N TRP A 144 -2.65 20.75 11.89
CA TRP A 144 -1.88 19.86 12.74
C TRP A 144 -1.96 18.41 12.27
N MET A 145 -3.16 17.90 12.01
CA MET A 145 -3.40 16.54 11.54
C MET A 145 -2.69 16.25 10.20
N GLU A 146 -2.82 17.18 9.24
CA GLU A 146 -2.17 17.04 7.94
C GLU A 146 -0.64 17.14 8.04
N SER A 147 -0.15 18.05 8.88
CA SER A 147 1.30 18.18 9.14
C SER A 147 1.89 16.91 9.74
N GLU A 148 1.22 16.27 10.70
CA GLU A 148 1.67 15.02 11.32
C GLU A 148 1.84 13.91 10.28
N ARG A 149 0.83 13.65 9.46
CA ARG A 149 0.90 12.57 8.47
C ARG A 149 1.86 12.86 7.31
N LEU A 150 2.11 14.15 6.99
CA LEU A 150 3.06 14.55 5.96
C LEU A 150 4.51 14.52 6.44
N SER A 151 4.77 14.91 7.69
CA SER A 151 6.14 14.96 8.21
C SER A 151 6.63 13.62 8.74
N GLN A 152 5.72 12.76 9.17
CA GLN A 152 6.03 11.47 9.80
C GLN A 152 5.07 10.38 9.33
N PRO A 153 5.12 9.99 8.04
CA PRO A 153 4.26 8.94 7.53
C PRO A 153 4.57 7.61 8.21
N VAL A 154 3.53 6.89 8.58
CA VAL A 154 3.64 5.54 9.13
C VAL A 154 3.08 4.55 8.12
N PHE A 155 3.90 3.61 7.72
CA PHE A 155 3.49 2.52 6.83
C PHE A 155 2.94 1.36 7.66
N ARG A 156 1.90 1.67 8.45
CA ARG A 156 1.20 0.70 9.31
C ARG A 156 0.24 -0.11 8.47
N GLU A 157 0.08 -1.39 8.77
CA GLU A 157 -0.75 -2.30 7.96
C GLU A 157 -0.34 -2.38 6.47
N PHE A 158 0.91 -2.07 6.15
CA PHE A 158 1.40 -1.96 4.77
C PHE A 158 1.04 -3.17 3.91
N TYR A 159 1.30 -4.36 4.41
CA TYR A 159 1.06 -5.59 3.65
C TYR A 159 -0.43 -5.90 3.51
N SER A 160 -1.23 -5.61 4.53
CA SER A 160 -2.69 -5.75 4.44
C SER A 160 -3.29 -4.75 3.44
N GLU A 161 -2.83 -3.49 3.44
CA GLU A 161 -3.29 -2.49 2.46
C GLU A 161 -2.85 -2.80 1.05
N ARG A 162 -1.67 -3.35 0.87
CA ARG A 162 -1.23 -3.84 -0.44
C ARG A 162 -2.19 -4.89 -1.01
N ASP A 163 -2.67 -5.79 -0.17
CA ASP A 163 -3.66 -6.80 -0.56
C ASP A 163 -5.03 -6.15 -0.87
N VAL A 164 -5.43 -5.11 -0.13
CA VAL A 164 -6.64 -4.30 -0.42
C VAL A 164 -6.51 -3.62 -1.79
N VAL A 165 -5.38 -2.98 -2.10
CA VAL A 165 -5.12 -2.36 -3.41
C VAL A 165 -5.15 -3.41 -4.53
N PHE A 166 -4.63 -4.61 -4.27
CA PHE A 166 -4.69 -5.71 -5.23
C PHE A 166 -6.13 -6.15 -5.53
N GLU A 167 -6.97 -6.27 -4.50
CA GLU A 167 -8.40 -6.59 -4.68
C GLU A 167 -9.18 -5.45 -5.35
N GLU A 168 -8.85 -4.19 -5.05
CA GLU A 168 -9.41 -3.03 -5.73
C GLU A 168 -9.08 -3.06 -7.23
N ARG A 169 -7.85 -3.40 -7.59
CA ARG A 169 -7.46 -3.62 -8.98
C ARG A 169 -8.34 -4.69 -9.65
N ARG A 170 -8.52 -5.83 -8.98
CA ARG A 170 -9.40 -6.90 -9.50
C ARG A 170 -10.81 -6.38 -9.78
N MET A 171 -11.38 -5.64 -8.85
CA MET A 171 -12.73 -5.08 -9.02
C MET A 171 -12.80 -4.04 -10.14
N ARG A 172 -11.80 -3.16 -10.25
CA ARG A 172 -11.83 -2.05 -11.23
C ARG A 172 -11.43 -2.46 -12.64
N THR A 173 -10.50 -3.40 -12.77
CA THR A 173 -9.93 -3.79 -14.06
C THR A 173 -10.42 -5.16 -14.54
N GLU A 174 -10.25 -6.21 -13.72
CA GLU A 174 -10.51 -7.57 -14.16
C GLU A 174 -12.00 -7.93 -14.16
N SER A 175 -12.78 -7.36 -13.23
CA SER A 175 -14.23 -7.59 -13.13
C SER A 175 -15.08 -6.67 -14.02
N THR A 176 -14.45 -5.73 -14.74
CA THR A 176 -15.17 -4.84 -15.67
C THR A 176 -15.04 -5.34 -17.11
N PRO A 177 -16.12 -5.24 -17.94
CA PRO A 177 -16.10 -5.80 -19.29
C PRO A 177 -15.00 -5.25 -20.19
N THR A 178 -14.60 -3.98 -20.01
CA THR A 178 -13.59 -3.30 -20.85
C THR A 178 -12.26 -3.04 -20.12
N GLY A 179 -12.17 -3.29 -18.83
CA GLY A 179 -11.03 -2.89 -18.02
C GLY A 179 -9.68 -3.44 -18.50
N ALA A 180 -9.65 -4.74 -18.83
CA ALA A 180 -8.44 -5.35 -19.39
C ALA A 180 -8.11 -4.81 -20.80
N GLN A 181 -9.13 -4.51 -21.63
CA GLN A 181 -8.94 -3.94 -22.95
C GLN A 181 -8.40 -2.51 -22.87
N ASP A 182 -8.96 -1.69 -21.98
CA ASP A 182 -8.53 -0.31 -21.75
C ASP A 182 -7.08 -0.27 -21.25
N GLU A 183 -6.71 -1.19 -20.37
CA GLU A 183 -5.35 -1.32 -19.86
C GLU A 183 -4.35 -1.68 -20.99
N VAL A 184 -4.66 -2.67 -21.79
CA VAL A 184 -3.85 -3.06 -22.95
C VAL A 184 -3.76 -1.90 -23.95
N PHE A 185 -4.89 -1.27 -24.27
CA PHE A 185 -4.92 -0.12 -25.19
C PHE A 185 -4.02 1.02 -24.71
N ASN A 186 -4.13 1.42 -23.45
CA ASN A 186 -3.30 2.48 -22.88
C ASN A 186 -1.81 2.11 -22.88
N SER A 187 -1.46 0.87 -22.56
CA SER A 187 -0.07 0.40 -22.57
C SER A 187 0.56 0.42 -23.99
N MET A 188 -0.25 0.16 -25.00
CA MET A 188 0.19 0.23 -26.42
C MET A 188 0.24 1.66 -26.94
N PHE A 189 -0.73 2.49 -26.60
CA PHE A 189 -0.83 3.89 -27.02
C PHE A 189 0.31 4.73 -26.43
N TRP A 190 0.55 4.60 -25.13
CA TRP A 190 1.58 5.35 -24.40
C TRP A 190 2.93 4.61 -24.33
N ARG A 191 3.28 3.88 -25.38
CA ARG A 191 4.51 3.09 -25.42
C ARG A 191 5.74 3.93 -25.11
N GLY A 192 6.45 3.55 -24.02
CA GLY A 192 7.65 4.27 -23.56
C GLY A 192 7.37 5.54 -22.75
N HIS A 193 6.10 5.88 -22.50
CA HIS A 193 5.71 6.97 -21.64
C HIS A 193 5.12 6.44 -20.31
N PRO A 194 5.37 7.08 -19.16
CA PRO A 194 4.84 6.64 -17.85
C PRO A 194 3.32 6.55 -17.76
N TYR A 195 2.57 7.14 -18.67
CA TYR A 195 1.11 6.98 -18.76
C TYR A 195 0.67 5.60 -19.27
N GLY A 196 1.60 4.77 -19.73
CA GLY A 196 1.32 3.44 -20.25
C GLY A 196 1.00 2.40 -19.18
N TRP A 197 1.32 2.64 -17.91
CA TRP A 197 0.93 1.74 -16.84
C TRP A 197 -0.29 2.25 -16.06
N PRO A 198 -1.09 1.35 -15.50
CA PRO A 198 -2.27 1.73 -14.74
C PRO A 198 -1.90 2.45 -13.44
N VAL A 199 -2.72 3.42 -13.03
CA VAL A 199 -2.54 4.16 -11.76
C VAL A 199 -2.51 3.22 -10.56
N VAL A 200 -3.33 2.18 -10.58
CA VAL A 200 -3.37 1.16 -9.53
C VAL A 200 -2.12 0.24 -9.56
N GLY A 201 -1.36 0.25 -10.65
CA GLY A 201 -0.16 -0.56 -10.83
C GLY A 201 -0.41 -1.92 -11.51
N TRP A 202 0.68 -2.54 -11.97
CA TRP A 202 0.64 -3.91 -12.51
C TRP A 202 0.53 -4.93 -11.37
N PRO A 203 -0.17 -6.04 -11.55
CA PRO A 203 -0.31 -7.08 -10.50
C PRO A 203 1.03 -7.60 -9.98
N SER A 204 2.00 -7.79 -10.88
CA SER A 204 3.35 -8.23 -10.55
C SER A 204 4.09 -7.24 -9.65
N ASP A 205 3.89 -5.96 -9.87
CA ASP A 205 4.56 -4.91 -9.13
C ASP A 205 3.90 -4.72 -7.76
N ILE A 206 2.57 -4.57 -7.71
CA ILE A 206 1.82 -4.39 -6.45
C ILE A 206 2.20 -5.49 -5.44
N SER A 207 2.22 -6.76 -5.88
CA SER A 207 2.55 -7.89 -5.01
C SER A 207 4.00 -7.88 -4.52
N ALA A 208 4.90 -7.21 -5.23
CA ALA A 208 6.33 -7.17 -4.95
C ALA A 208 6.78 -5.93 -4.17
N ILE A 209 5.99 -4.83 -4.15
CA ILE A 209 6.32 -3.60 -3.43
C ILE A 209 6.59 -3.91 -1.96
N THR A 210 7.73 -3.39 -1.46
CA THR A 210 8.12 -3.51 -0.05
C THR A 210 7.88 -2.20 0.70
N ARG A 211 7.76 -2.29 2.02
CA ARG A 211 7.63 -1.10 2.88
C ARG A 211 8.84 -0.16 2.75
N GLU A 212 10.04 -0.72 2.57
CA GLU A 212 11.26 0.06 2.35
C GLU A 212 11.21 0.87 1.05
N GLN A 213 10.72 0.26 -0.04
CA GLN A 213 10.52 0.97 -1.31
C GLN A 213 9.50 2.10 -1.15
N ALA A 214 8.40 1.88 -0.42
CA ALA A 214 7.42 2.91 -0.14
C ALA A 214 8.01 4.05 0.71
N ALA A 215 8.80 3.75 1.73
CA ALA A 215 9.48 4.75 2.54
C ALA A 215 10.51 5.56 1.73
N SER A 216 11.19 4.92 0.77
CA SER A 216 12.15 5.59 -0.11
C SER A 216 11.47 6.43 -1.21
N TYR A 217 10.22 6.11 -1.56
CA TYR A 217 9.45 6.84 -2.56
C TYR A 217 8.88 8.15 -2.02
N PHE A 218 8.60 8.22 -0.70
CA PHE A 218 8.11 9.42 -0.02
C PHE A 218 9.17 10.53 0.01
#